data_54781e0206999b941a0ee0a94f3a64bd
#
_entry.id   54781e0206999b941a0ee0a94f3a64bd
#
_cell.length_a   1.000
_cell.length_b   1.000
_cell.length_c   1.000
_cell.angle_alpha   90.00
_cell.angle_beta   90.00
_cell.angle_gamma   90.00
#
_symmetry.space_group_name_H-M   'P 1'
#
loop_
_entity.id
_entity.type
_entity.pdbx_description
1 polymer ?
#
loop_
_entity_poly.entity_id
_entity_poly.type
_entity_poly.pdbx_seq_one_letter_code
_entity_poly.pdbx_strand_id
1 'polypeptide(L)'
;VSSISVSKDIEAIIREETDLDYHALNAMLNLYDADGRIQFERDRQAARQYFLQHVNTNTVFFHDLKEKLDYLVENDYYEKEVLDQYSFDFMQRLSDFAYSKKFRFQTFLGAFKYYTSYTLKTFDGKRYLERFEDRVVMVALFLARGDETLAMQLVEEIITGRFQPATPTFLNAGKKQRGELVSCFLLRIEDNMESIGRSINSALQLSKRGGGVAFSLTNIREHGAPIKKIENQSSGVIPVMKLLEDSFSYANQLG
;
A
#
# COMPACT_ATOMS: atom_id res chain seq x y z
N VAL A 1 -38.57 -36.00 13.24
CA VAL A 1 -39.35 -34.94 12.57
C VAL A 1 -38.77 -33.54 12.87
N SER A 2 -37.85 -33.39 13.83
CA SER A 2 -37.24 -32.08 14.21
C SER A 2 -35.97 -31.68 13.44
N SER A 3 -35.35 -32.57 12.68
CA SER A 3 -34.11 -32.30 11.94
C SER A 3 -34.28 -31.59 10.59
N ILE A 4 -35.48 -31.64 10.01
CA ILE A 4 -35.77 -31.04 8.68
C ILE A 4 -36.11 -29.55 8.79
N SER A 5 -36.64 -29.10 9.91
CA SER A 5 -36.97 -27.67 10.11
C SER A 5 -35.74 -26.81 10.37
N VAL A 6 -34.79 -27.31 11.15
CA VAL A 6 -33.54 -26.61 11.47
C VAL A 6 -32.65 -26.39 10.23
N SER A 7 -32.68 -27.33 9.27
CA SER A 7 -31.95 -27.24 8.00
C SER A 7 -32.50 -26.11 7.09
N LYS A 8 -33.81 -25.95 7.04
CA LYS A 8 -34.45 -24.90 6.20
C LYS A 8 -34.24 -23.50 6.76
N ASP A 9 -34.24 -23.37 8.08
CA ASP A 9 -33.99 -22.05 8.72
C ASP A 9 -32.51 -21.64 8.56
N ILE A 10 -31.58 -22.59 8.61
CA ILE A 10 -30.15 -22.31 8.36
C ILE A 10 -29.93 -21.98 6.89
N GLU A 11 -30.55 -22.68 5.94
CA GLU A 11 -30.45 -22.34 4.52
C GLU A 11 -31.11 -21.00 4.19
N ALA A 12 -32.17 -20.60 4.85
CA ALA A 12 -32.80 -19.30 4.69
C ALA A 12 -31.90 -18.19 5.25
N ILE A 13 -31.31 -18.38 6.43
CA ILE A 13 -30.36 -17.44 7.04
C ILE A 13 -29.11 -17.29 6.15
N ILE A 14 -28.58 -18.39 5.61
CA ILE A 14 -27.41 -18.37 4.70
C ILE A 14 -27.75 -17.63 3.40
N ARG A 15 -28.99 -17.77 2.88
CA ARG A 15 -29.44 -17.04 1.69
C ARG A 15 -29.62 -15.55 1.96
N GLU A 16 -30.22 -15.16 3.08
CA GLU A 16 -30.34 -13.75 3.46
C GLU A 16 -28.97 -13.10 3.66
N GLU A 17 -27.98 -13.79 4.26
CA GLU A 17 -26.63 -13.28 4.43
C GLU A 17 -25.84 -13.20 3.12
N THR A 18 -26.15 -14.04 2.12
CA THR A 18 -25.50 -13.99 0.79
C THR A 18 -26.02 -12.88 -0.12
N ASP A 19 -27.18 -12.34 0.17
CA ASP A 19 -27.77 -11.21 -0.58
C ASP A 19 -27.40 -9.84 -0.01
N LEU A 20 -26.79 -9.77 1.17
CA LEU A 20 -26.31 -8.52 1.75
C LEU A 20 -25.08 -8.01 0.99
N ASP A 21 -25.06 -6.71 0.70
CA ASP A 21 -23.87 -6.10 0.14
C ASP A 21 -22.73 -6.03 1.17
N TYR A 22 -21.50 -5.85 0.70
CA TYR A 22 -20.34 -5.86 1.57
C TYR A 22 -20.31 -4.68 2.56
N HIS A 23 -20.97 -3.56 2.28
CA HIS A 23 -21.12 -2.44 3.22
C HIS A 23 -21.99 -2.82 4.40
N ALA A 24 -23.13 -3.47 4.13
CA ALA A 24 -24.03 -3.95 5.18
C ALA A 24 -23.35 -5.02 6.03
N LEU A 25 -22.65 -5.98 5.41
CA LEU A 25 -21.87 -7.01 6.10
C LEU A 25 -20.79 -6.40 6.98
N ASN A 26 -20.05 -5.40 6.48
CA ASN A 26 -19.03 -4.72 7.26
C ASN A 26 -19.60 -3.91 8.43
N ALA A 27 -20.76 -3.27 8.24
CA ALA A 27 -21.46 -2.52 9.30
C ALA A 27 -21.99 -3.44 10.41
N MET A 28 -22.31 -4.69 10.08
CA MET A 28 -22.76 -5.72 11.04
C MET A 28 -21.61 -6.42 11.78
N LEU A 29 -20.35 -6.13 11.42
CA LEU A 29 -19.16 -6.67 12.07
C LEU A 29 -19.03 -6.12 13.50
N ASN A 30 -19.63 -6.81 14.45
CA ASN A 30 -19.16 -6.75 15.82
C ASN A 30 -17.90 -7.63 15.87
N LEU A 31 -16.76 -7.01 16.19
CA LEU A 31 -15.48 -7.72 16.32
C LEU A 31 -15.55 -8.87 17.33
N TYR A 32 -16.50 -8.81 18.26
CA TYR A 32 -16.68 -9.78 19.33
C TYR A 32 -18.10 -10.33 19.33
N ASP A 33 -18.25 -11.63 19.56
CA ASP A 33 -19.52 -12.25 19.88
C ASP A 33 -19.93 -11.94 21.34
N ALA A 34 -21.08 -12.48 21.75
CA ALA A 34 -21.58 -12.31 23.11
C ALA A 34 -20.64 -12.87 24.20
N ASP A 35 -19.76 -13.80 23.84
CA ASP A 35 -18.75 -14.42 24.70
C ASP A 35 -17.39 -13.71 24.65
N GLY A 36 -17.29 -12.60 23.90
CA GLY A 36 -16.05 -11.82 23.76
C GLY A 36 -15.03 -12.43 22.79
N ARG A 37 -15.43 -13.36 21.92
CA ARG A 37 -14.55 -13.97 20.92
C ARG A 37 -14.62 -13.22 19.59
N ILE A 38 -13.47 -13.12 18.89
CA ILE A 38 -13.39 -12.46 17.59
C ILE A 38 -14.12 -13.28 16.52
N GLN A 39 -15.03 -12.65 15.79
CA GLN A 39 -15.82 -13.27 14.72
C GLN A 39 -15.12 -13.17 13.36
N PHE A 40 -14.16 -14.06 13.10
CA PHE A 40 -13.44 -14.07 11.82
C PHE A 40 -14.28 -14.50 10.61
N GLU A 41 -15.32 -15.32 10.80
CA GLU A 41 -16.13 -15.84 9.70
C GLU A 41 -16.90 -14.75 8.95
N ARG A 42 -17.54 -13.83 9.67
CA ARG A 42 -18.26 -12.70 9.06
C ARG A 42 -17.34 -11.76 8.30
N ASP A 43 -16.14 -11.56 8.80
CA ASP A 43 -15.13 -10.73 8.15
C ASP A 43 -14.69 -11.34 6.80
N ARG A 44 -14.49 -12.67 6.75
CA ARG A 44 -14.22 -13.41 5.51
C ARG A 44 -15.39 -13.33 4.52
N GLN A 45 -16.62 -13.40 4.99
CA GLN A 45 -17.80 -13.23 4.15
C GLN A 45 -17.86 -11.82 3.55
N ALA A 46 -17.63 -10.78 4.35
CA ALA A 46 -17.57 -9.40 3.88
C ALA A 46 -16.46 -9.21 2.83
N ALA A 47 -15.27 -9.77 3.03
CA ALA A 47 -14.20 -9.77 2.05
C ALA A 47 -14.61 -10.46 0.74
N ARG A 48 -15.27 -11.61 0.83
CA ARG A 48 -15.79 -12.35 -0.34
C ARG A 48 -16.82 -11.55 -1.13
N GLN A 49 -17.80 -10.94 -0.44
CA GLN A 49 -18.82 -10.12 -1.09
C GLN A 49 -18.23 -8.87 -1.73
N TYR A 50 -17.26 -8.25 -1.09
CA TYR A 50 -16.50 -7.15 -1.68
C TYR A 50 -15.85 -7.54 -3.02
N PHE A 51 -15.24 -8.72 -3.10
CA PHE A 51 -14.69 -9.25 -4.35
C PHE A 51 -15.77 -9.45 -5.42
N LEU A 52 -16.86 -10.09 -5.07
CA LEU A 52 -17.91 -10.44 -6.03
C LEU A 52 -18.66 -9.19 -6.55
N GLN A 53 -18.98 -8.28 -5.66
CA GLN A 53 -19.83 -7.13 -5.97
C GLN A 53 -19.04 -5.91 -6.50
N HIS A 54 -17.80 -5.74 -6.06
CA HIS A 54 -17.02 -4.55 -6.39
C HIS A 54 -15.74 -4.84 -7.18
N VAL A 55 -14.87 -5.70 -6.69
CA VAL A 55 -13.55 -5.91 -7.31
C VAL A 55 -13.68 -6.53 -8.69
N ASN A 56 -14.40 -7.64 -8.82
CA ASN A 56 -14.52 -8.34 -10.09
C ASN A 56 -15.22 -7.51 -11.16
N THR A 57 -16.25 -6.73 -10.78
CA THR A 57 -17.01 -5.88 -11.71
C THR A 57 -16.20 -4.68 -12.20
N ASN A 58 -15.19 -4.25 -11.44
CA ASN A 58 -14.33 -3.11 -11.76
C ASN A 58 -12.91 -3.52 -12.20
N THR A 59 -12.63 -4.80 -12.40
CA THR A 59 -11.34 -5.27 -12.89
C THR A 59 -11.35 -5.35 -14.41
N VAL A 60 -10.29 -4.84 -15.06
CA VAL A 60 -10.09 -4.99 -16.50
C VAL A 60 -9.74 -6.44 -16.78
N PHE A 61 -10.47 -7.05 -17.70
CA PHE A 61 -10.23 -8.42 -18.15
C PHE A 61 -9.21 -8.43 -19.29
N PHE A 62 -8.24 -9.34 -19.20
CA PHE A 62 -7.29 -9.65 -20.27
C PHE A 62 -7.43 -11.14 -20.62
N HIS A 63 -7.28 -11.47 -21.91
CA HIS A 63 -7.45 -12.83 -22.39
C HIS A 63 -6.32 -13.73 -21.86
N ASP A 64 -5.09 -13.25 -21.85
CA ASP A 64 -3.92 -13.96 -21.34
C ASP A 64 -2.90 -12.99 -20.72
N LEU A 65 -1.84 -13.56 -20.13
CA LEU A 65 -0.78 -12.76 -19.49
C LEU A 65 -0.01 -11.92 -20.50
N LYS A 66 0.17 -12.40 -21.73
CA LYS A 66 0.92 -11.66 -22.75
C LYS A 66 0.19 -10.37 -23.13
N GLU A 67 -1.08 -10.47 -23.45
CA GLU A 67 -1.93 -9.31 -23.74
C GLU A 67 -1.90 -8.31 -22.58
N LYS A 68 -2.00 -8.81 -21.34
CA LYS A 68 -1.95 -7.97 -20.14
C LYS A 68 -0.63 -7.23 -20.00
N LEU A 69 0.50 -7.92 -20.11
CA LEU A 69 1.82 -7.30 -19.96
C LEU A 69 2.11 -6.31 -21.09
N ASP A 70 1.77 -6.66 -22.34
CA ASP A 70 1.90 -5.76 -23.49
C ASP A 70 1.07 -4.49 -23.27
N TYR A 71 -0.20 -4.62 -22.90
CA TYR A 71 -1.07 -3.49 -22.59
C TYR A 71 -0.51 -2.59 -21.47
N LEU A 72 -0.04 -3.19 -20.38
CA LEU A 72 0.46 -2.44 -19.23
C LEU A 72 1.77 -1.69 -19.54
N VAL A 73 2.61 -2.23 -20.40
CA VAL A 73 3.83 -1.55 -20.87
C VAL A 73 3.52 -0.45 -21.88
N GLU A 74 2.71 -0.76 -22.89
CA GLU A 74 2.36 0.19 -23.97
C GLU A 74 1.60 1.42 -23.46
N ASN A 75 0.85 1.28 -22.37
CA ASN A 75 0.07 2.37 -21.77
C ASN A 75 0.75 3.00 -20.54
N ASP A 76 2.06 2.83 -20.36
CA ASP A 76 2.87 3.44 -19.30
C ASP A 76 2.46 3.07 -17.86
N TYR A 77 1.88 1.89 -17.66
CA TYR A 77 1.57 1.38 -16.34
C TYR A 77 2.73 0.61 -15.70
N TYR A 78 3.45 -0.22 -16.48
CA TYR A 78 4.60 -0.99 -16.02
C TYR A 78 5.90 -0.49 -16.62
N GLU A 79 6.98 -0.59 -15.83
CA GLU A 79 8.35 -0.36 -16.30
C GLU A 79 8.79 -1.53 -17.21
N LYS A 80 8.96 -1.26 -18.51
CA LYS A 80 9.42 -2.26 -19.48
C LYS A 80 10.76 -2.87 -19.10
N GLU A 81 11.66 -2.06 -18.57
CA GLU A 81 13.02 -2.44 -18.18
C GLU A 81 13.06 -3.54 -17.11
N VAL A 82 12.02 -3.66 -16.30
CA VAL A 82 11.88 -4.74 -15.31
C VAL A 82 11.55 -6.05 -16.01
N LEU A 83 10.58 -6.01 -16.92
CA LEU A 83 10.12 -7.21 -17.63
C LEU A 83 11.17 -7.72 -18.63
N ASP A 84 11.94 -6.85 -19.28
CA ASP A 84 12.99 -7.20 -20.24
C ASP A 84 14.13 -8.04 -19.64
N GLN A 85 14.24 -8.11 -18.30
CA GLN A 85 15.21 -8.91 -17.60
C GLN A 85 14.85 -10.40 -17.55
N TYR A 86 13.63 -10.76 -17.97
CA TYR A 86 13.10 -12.12 -17.87
C TYR A 86 12.50 -12.60 -19.19
N SER A 87 12.56 -13.91 -19.42
CA SER A 87 11.80 -14.53 -20.50
C SER A 87 10.29 -14.51 -20.21
N PHE A 88 9.48 -14.45 -21.24
CA PHE A 88 8.03 -14.57 -21.09
C PHE A 88 7.63 -15.89 -20.43
N ASP A 89 8.27 -16.99 -20.80
CA ASP A 89 8.01 -18.32 -20.23
C ASP A 89 8.25 -18.34 -18.71
N PHE A 90 9.29 -17.66 -18.24
CA PHE A 90 9.51 -17.53 -16.80
C PHE A 90 8.42 -16.70 -16.13
N MET A 91 8.08 -15.55 -16.70
CA MET A 91 7.03 -14.69 -16.14
C MET A 91 5.67 -15.41 -16.09
N GLN A 92 5.34 -16.22 -17.10
CA GLN A 92 4.15 -17.06 -17.11
C GLN A 92 4.19 -18.09 -15.98
N ARG A 93 5.29 -18.82 -15.82
CA ARG A 93 5.45 -19.80 -14.73
C ARG A 93 5.36 -19.14 -13.35
N LEU A 94 5.94 -17.95 -13.19
CA LEU A 94 5.89 -17.21 -11.93
C LEU A 94 4.46 -16.76 -11.60
N SER A 95 3.74 -16.29 -12.59
CA SER A 95 2.32 -15.92 -12.45
C SER A 95 1.47 -17.13 -12.08
N ASP A 96 1.62 -18.25 -12.80
CA ASP A 96 0.90 -19.50 -12.52
C ASP A 96 1.20 -20.01 -11.12
N PHE A 97 2.46 -19.91 -10.69
CA PHE A 97 2.88 -20.25 -9.32
C PHE A 97 2.18 -19.39 -8.28
N ALA A 98 2.15 -18.07 -8.48
CA ALA A 98 1.47 -17.15 -7.57
C ALA A 98 -0.01 -17.47 -7.43
N TYR A 99 -0.70 -17.67 -8.55
CA TYR A 99 -2.13 -18.01 -8.56
C TYR A 99 -2.42 -19.42 -8.02
N SER A 100 -1.49 -20.37 -8.14
CA SER A 100 -1.62 -21.72 -7.58
C SER A 100 -1.72 -21.72 -6.05
N LYS A 101 -1.22 -20.69 -5.38
CA LYS A 101 -1.31 -20.52 -3.92
C LYS A 101 -2.72 -20.18 -3.44
N LYS A 102 -3.64 -19.83 -4.34
CA LYS A 102 -5.06 -19.55 -4.05
C LYS A 102 -5.23 -18.56 -2.91
N PHE A 103 -4.45 -17.46 -2.94
CA PHE A 103 -4.47 -16.43 -1.91
C PHE A 103 -5.90 -15.93 -1.64
N ARG A 104 -6.21 -15.68 -0.36
CA ARG A 104 -7.48 -15.08 0.07
C ARG A 104 -7.21 -14.10 1.21
N PHE A 105 -7.75 -12.90 1.09
CA PHE A 105 -7.76 -11.96 2.20
C PHE A 105 -8.56 -12.52 3.36
N GLN A 106 -7.99 -12.46 4.56
CA GLN A 106 -8.62 -12.98 5.77
C GLN A 106 -9.60 -11.98 6.39
N THR A 107 -9.46 -10.69 6.05
CA THR A 107 -10.27 -9.61 6.59
C THR A 107 -10.79 -8.72 5.47
N PHE A 108 -11.98 -8.12 5.68
CA PHE A 108 -12.52 -7.12 4.78
C PHE A 108 -11.58 -5.90 4.69
N LEU A 109 -11.09 -5.41 5.84
CA LEU A 109 -10.18 -4.26 5.89
C LEU A 109 -8.91 -4.52 5.06
N GLY A 110 -8.34 -5.71 5.12
CA GLY A 110 -7.18 -6.09 4.32
C GLY A 110 -7.45 -6.03 2.82
N ALA A 111 -8.57 -6.60 2.37
CA ALA A 111 -8.99 -6.55 0.98
C ALA A 111 -9.28 -5.13 0.52
N PHE A 112 -10.07 -4.40 1.28
CA PHE A 112 -10.45 -3.02 0.99
C PHE A 112 -9.22 -2.11 0.89
N LYS A 113 -8.31 -2.18 1.87
CA LYS A 113 -7.09 -1.37 1.89
C LYS A 113 -6.17 -1.68 0.71
N TYR A 114 -6.03 -2.96 0.36
CA TYR A 114 -5.24 -3.36 -0.80
C TYR A 114 -5.80 -2.73 -2.09
N TYR A 115 -7.09 -2.91 -2.37
CA TYR A 115 -7.70 -2.42 -3.61
C TYR A 115 -7.88 -0.90 -3.66
N THR A 116 -8.03 -0.23 -2.53
CA THR A 116 -8.12 1.23 -2.51
C THR A 116 -6.76 1.93 -2.59
N SER A 117 -5.70 1.33 -2.04
CA SER A 117 -4.42 2.02 -1.83
C SER A 117 -3.21 1.41 -2.54
N TYR A 118 -3.18 0.10 -2.80
CA TYR A 118 -1.97 -0.59 -3.28
C TYR A 118 -2.02 -1.05 -4.72
N THR A 119 -3.17 -1.55 -5.18
CA THR A 119 -3.29 -2.12 -6.52
C THR A 119 -3.14 -1.07 -7.61
N LEU A 120 -2.61 -1.48 -8.76
CA LEU A 120 -2.57 -0.65 -9.95
C LEU A 120 -4.00 -0.44 -10.48
N LYS A 121 -4.32 0.80 -10.77
CA LYS A 121 -5.59 1.21 -11.35
C LYS A 121 -5.38 1.93 -12.67
N THR A 122 -6.43 2.00 -13.48
CA THR A 122 -6.46 2.93 -14.62
C THR A 122 -6.22 4.37 -14.15
N PHE A 123 -5.64 5.22 -15.01
CA PHE A 123 -5.29 6.59 -14.62
C PHE A 123 -6.49 7.45 -14.17
N ASP A 124 -7.70 7.07 -14.57
CA ASP A 124 -8.94 7.68 -14.06
C ASP A 124 -9.37 7.14 -12.68
N GLY A 125 -8.63 6.17 -12.14
CA GLY A 125 -8.87 5.56 -10.84
C GLY A 125 -10.08 4.64 -10.74
N LYS A 126 -10.78 4.35 -11.86
CA LYS A 126 -12.08 3.66 -11.83
C LYS A 126 -11.99 2.14 -11.90
N ARG A 127 -10.95 1.61 -12.54
CA ARG A 127 -10.83 0.17 -12.78
C ARG A 127 -9.50 -0.37 -12.29
N TYR A 128 -9.53 -1.62 -11.83
CA TYR A 128 -8.36 -2.35 -11.36
C TYR A 128 -7.65 -3.06 -12.52
N LEU A 129 -6.33 -2.95 -12.57
CA LEU A 129 -5.46 -3.59 -13.54
C LEU A 129 -4.67 -4.75 -12.96
N GLU A 130 -4.59 -4.84 -11.64
CA GLU A 130 -3.88 -5.90 -10.92
C GLU A 130 -4.78 -6.54 -9.87
N ARG A 131 -4.60 -7.84 -9.66
CA ARG A 131 -4.98 -8.53 -8.42
C ARG A 131 -3.79 -8.59 -7.48
N PHE A 132 -3.99 -9.07 -6.26
CA PHE A 132 -2.92 -9.20 -5.27
C PHE A 132 -1.76 -10.04 -5.79
N GLU A 133 -2.05 -11.17 -6.44
CA GLU A 133 -1.06 -12.06 -7.04
C GLU A 133 -0.22 -11.35 -8.11
N ASP A 134 -0.84 -10.52 -8.95
CA ASP A 134 -0.14 -9.75 -9.99
C ASP A 134 0.81 -8.74 -9.36
N ARG A 135 0.38 -8.05 -8.29
CA ARG A 135 1.22 -7.09 -7.57
C ARG A 135 2.42 -7.79 -6.94
N VAL A 136 2.21 -8.95 -6.31
CA VAL A 136 3.27 -9.76 -5.72
C VAL A 136 4.28 -10.20 -6.77
N VAL A 137 3.83 -10.67 -7.91
CA VAL A 137 4.71 -11.07 -9.04
C VAL A 137 5.55 -9.89 -9.50
N MET A 138 4.95 -8.72 -9.74
CA MET A 138 5.68 -7.56 -10.22
C MET A 138 6.69 -7.03 -9.19
N VAL A 139 6.35 -7.02 -7.91
CA VAL A 139 7.28 -6.68 -6.82
C VAL A 139 8.46 -7.65 -6.79
N ALA A 140 8.20 -8.95 -6.92
CA ALA A 140 9.24 -9.96 -6.94
C ALA A 140 10.20 -9.81 -8.14
N LEU A 141 9.65 -9.58 -9.34
CA LEU A 141 10.45 -9.33 -10.56
C LEU A 141 11.33 -8.08 -10.39
N PHE A 142 10.77 -7.01 -9.85
CA PHE A 142 11.49 -5.77 -9.60
C PHE A 142 12.65 -5.95 -8.61
N LEU A 143 12.40 -6.62 -7.48
CA LEU A 143 13.42 -6.81 -6.43
C LEU A 143 14.51 -7.81 -6.83
N ALA A 144 14.14 -8.84 -7.57
CA ALA A 144 15.07 -9.92 -7.96
C ALA A 144 16.04 -9.53 -9.09
N ARG A 145 15.75 -8.47 -9.85
CA ARG A 145 16.65 -7.92 -10.89
C ARG A 145 17.22 -8.97 -11.85
N GLY A 146 16.36 -9.84 -12.39
CA GLY A 146 16.73 -10.89 -13.33
C GLY A 146 17.08 -12.24 -12.68
N ASP A 147 17.19 -12.32 -11.36
CA ASP A 147 17.39 -13.60 -10.66
C ASP A 147 16.05 -14.36 -10.53
N GLU A 148 15.86 -15.35 -11.41
CA GLU A 148 14.63 -16.16 -11.46
C GLU A 148 14.41 -16.94 -10.15
N THR A 149 15.47 -17.46 -9.53
CA THR A 149 15.37 -18.21 -8.27
C THR A 149 14.89 -17.31 -7.13
N LEU A 150 15.48 -16.12 -7.02
CA LEU A 150 15.08 -15.14 -6.02
C LEU A 150 13.64 -14.66 -6.27
N ALA A 151 13.23 -14.44 -7.52
CA ALA A 151 11.86 -14.05 -7.85
C ALA A 151 10.84 -15.10 -7.38
N MET A 152 11.09 -16.38 -7.61
CA MET A 152 10.25 -17.47 -7.13
C MET A 152 10.15 -17.51 -5.60
N GLN A 153 11.28 -17.34 -4.91
CA GLN A 153 11.32 -17.31 -3.44
C GLN A 153 10.55 -16.11 -2.89
N LEU A 154 10.72 -14.93 -3.47
CA LEU A 154 10.00 -13.72 -3.04
C LEU A 154 8.49 -13.86 -3.20
N VAL A 155 8.02 -14.42 -4.32
CA VAL A 155 6.58 -14.68 -4.50
C VAL A 155 6.06 -15.60 -3.40
N GLU A 156 6.76 -16.69 -3.11
CA GLU A 156 6.36 -17.61 -2.05
C GLU A 156 6.31 -16.94 -0.68
N GLU A 157 7.36 -16.23 -0.30
CA GLU A 157 7.47 -15.58 1.00
C GLU A 157 6.41 -14.51 1.21
N ILE A 158 6.12 -13.71 0.16
CA ILE A 158 5.11 -12.65 0.25
C ILE A 158 3.69 -13.23 0.31
N ILE A 159 3.34 -14.17 -0.58
CA ILE A 159 1.99 -14.77 -0.63
C ILE A 159 1.65 -15.54 0.64
N THR A 160 2.64 -16.23 1.22
CA THR A 160 2.44 -16.97 2.46
C THR A 160 2.50 -16.09 3.71
N GLY A 161 2.80 -14.81 3.56
CA GLY A 161 2.86 -13.85 4.66
C GLY A 161 4.10 -13.94 5.54
N ARG A 162 5.15 -14.66 5.09
CA ARG A 162 6.42 -14.74 5.81
C ARG A 162 7.32 -13.51 5.57
N PHE A 163 7.11 -12.81 4.45
CA PHE A 163 7.76 -11.56 4.15
C PHE A 163 6.73 -10.51 3.71
N GLN A 164 6.74 -9.35 4.34
CA GLN A 164 5.92 -8.20 3.97
C GLN A 164 6.84 -7.07 3.53
N PRO A 165 6.88 -6.71 2.24
CA PRO A 165 7.60 -5.53 1.78
C PRO A 165 7.08 -4.26 2.45
N ALA A 166 7.96 -3.28 2.64
CA ALA A 166 7.53 -1.96 3.10
C ALA A 166 6.48 -1.36 2.16
N THR A 167 5.55 -0.59 2.70
CA THR A 167 4.45 0.02 1.95
C THR A 167 4.90 0.68 0.64
N PRO A 168 5.92 1.56 0.59
CA PRO A 168 6.30 2.20 -0.66
C PRO A 168 6.87 1.21 -1.69
N THR A 169 7.60 0.20 -1.26
CA THR A 169 8.10 -0.85 -2.16
C THR A 169 6.95 -1.65 -2.75
N PHE A 170 6.02 -2.13 -1.91
CA PHE A 170 4.87 -2.92 -2.37
C PHE A 170 3.93 -2.11 -3.26
N LEU A 171 3.75 -0.83 -2.97
CA LEU A 171 2.92 0.08 -3.75
C LEU A 171 3.53 0.42 -5.11
N ASN A 172 4.83 0.72 -5.17
CA ASN A 172 5.44 1.41 -6.30
C ASN A 172 6.33 0.52 -7.19
N ALA A 173 6.83 -0.62 -6.70
CA ALA A 173 7.79 -1.43 -7.45
C ALA A 173 7.24 -1.85 -8.82
N GLY A 174 7.98 -1.52 -9.87
CA GLY A 174 7.65 -1.87 -11.25
C GLY A 174 6.57 -1.03 -11.94
N LYS A 175 5.92 -0.12 -11.24
CA LYS A 175 4.98 0.84 -11.83
C LYS A 175 5.75 1.96 -12.54
N LYS A 176 5.37 2.32 -13.75
CA LYS A 176 6.00 3.40 -14.53
C LYS A 176 5.76 4.77 -13.91
N GLN A 177 4.51 5.07 -13.59
CA GLN A 177 4.12 6.27 -12.86
C GLN A 177 4.08 5.93 -11.38
N ARG A 178 5.10 6.33 -10.63
CA ARG A 178 5.24 5.95 -9.23
C ARG A 178 5.91 7.00 -8.38
N GLY A 179 5.68 6.92 -7.07
CA GLY A 179 6.46 7.60 -6.05
C GLY A 179 7.79 6.87 -5.74
N GLU A 180 8.45 7.31 -4.71
CA GLU A 180 9.69 6.70 -4.23
C GLU A 180 9.44 5.33 -3.59
N LEU A 181 10.51 4.52 -3.49
CA LEU A 181 10.47 3.22 -2.83
C LEU A 181 10.76 3.29 -1.32
N VAL A 182 10.93 4.49 -0.80
CA VAL A 182 11.13 4.79 0.62
C VAL A 182 10.10 5.79 1.09
N SER A 183 9.70 5.69 2.37
CA SER A 183 8.67 6.55 2.96
C SER A 183 9.19 7.47 4.07
N CYS A 184 10.42 7.30 4.53
CA CYS A 184 10.94 8.01 5.67
C CYS A 184 12.30 8.63 5.37
N PHE A 185 12.42 9.93 5.64
CA PHE A 185 13.65 10.70 5.49
C PHE A 185 13.99 11.35 6.81
N LEU A 186 15.15 11.03 7.35
CA LEU A 186 15.63 11.55 8.64
C LEU A 186 16.80 12.48 8.39
N LEU A 187 16.66 13.71 8.81
CA LEU A 187 17.65 14.77 8.59
C LEU A 187 18.03 15.43 9.92
N ARG A 188 19.26 15.95 9.99
CA ARG A 188 19.74 16.75 11.10
C ARG A 188 19.89 18.20 10.66
N ILE A 189 19.51 19.13 11.53
CA ILE A 189 19.68 20.57 11.31
C ILE A 189 20.84 21.04 12.19
N GLU A 190 21.79 21.75 11.58
CA GLU A 190 22.85 22.46 12.30
C GLU A 190 22.40 23.86 12.72
N ASP A 191 23.03 24.41 13.76
CA ASP A 191 22.65 25.66 14.37
C ASP A 191 23.17 26.86 13.58
N ASN A 192 22.72 27.00 12.35
CA ASN A 192 22.98 28.15 11.48
C ASN A 192 21.84 28.33 10.46
N MET A 193 21.70 29.58 9.99
CA MET A 193 20.60 29.96 9.09
C MET A 193 20.63 29.20 7.76
N GLU A 194 21.81 28.88 7.25
CA GLU A 194 21.94 28.14 6.00
C GLU A 194 21.38 26.70 6.12
N SER A 195 21.71 25.99 7.20
CA SER A 195 21.21 24.65 7.49
C SER A 195 19.69 24.68 7.72
N ILE A 196 19.17 25.64 8.45
CA ILE A 196 17.73 25.83 8.67
C ILE A 196 17.02 26.05 7.32
N GLY A 197 17.53 26.94 6.48
CA GLY A 197 16.95 27.21 5.16
C GLY A 197 16.99 26.01 4.23
N ARG A 198 18.10 25.27 4.18
CA ARG A 198 18.21 24.01 3.43
C ARG A 198 17.21 22.96 3.92
N SER A 199 16.99 22.90 5.22
CA SER A 199 16.04 21.95 5.82
C SER A 199 14.60 22.21 5.38
N ILE A 200 14.20 23.47 5.29
CA ILE A 200 12.87 23.84 4.76
C ILE A 200 12.74 23.40 3.31
N ASN A 201 13.72 23.67 2.46
CA ASN A 201 13.70 23.21 1.06
C ASN A 201 13.66 21.69 0.96
N SER A 202 14.49 20.99 1.76
CA SER A 202 14.47 19.52 1.80
C SER A 202 13.12 18.97 2.23
N ALA A 203 12.50 19.59 3.26
CA ALA A 203 11.15 19.22 3.70
C ALA A 203 10.15 19.27 2.56
N LEU A 204 10.11 20.36 1.81
CA LEU A 204 9.20 20.54 0.67
C LEU A 204 9.45 19.52 -0.45
N GLN A 205 10.71 19.33 -0.84
CA GLN A 205 11.07 18.43 -1.95
C GLN A 205 10.83 16.96 -1.62
N LEU A 206 11.12 16.53 -0.41
CA LEU A 206 10.93 15.14 0.02
C LEU A 206 9.47 14.83 0.30
N SER A 207 8.75 15.76 0.94
CA SER A 207 7.31 15.61 1.20
C SER A 207 6.49 15.56 -0.09
N LYS A 208 6.83 16.38 -1.10
CA LYS A 208 6.24 16.34 -2.45
C LYS A 208 6.29 14.94 -3.07
N ARG A 209 7.32 14.14 -2.76
CA ARG A 209 7.49 12.78 -3.28
C ARG A 209 6.75 11.71 -2.48
N GLY A 210 5.92 12.12 -1.52
CA GLY A 210 5.12 11.22 -0.69
C GLY A 210 5.87 10.65 0.51
N GLY A 211 7.05 11.18 0.85
CA GLY A 211 7.84 10.74 2.00
C GLY A 211 7.52 11.49 3.28
N GLY A 212 7.50 10.79 4.41
CA GLY A 212 7.52 11.39 5.74
C GLY A 212 8.92 11.92 6.04
N VAL A 213 9.01 13.17 6.47
CA VAL A 213 10.31 13.81 6.78
C VAL A 213 10.36 14.18 8.26
N ALA A 214 11.45 13.80 8.92
CA ALA A 214 11.69 14.16 10.30
C ALA A 214 13.06 14.86 10.45
N PHE A 215 13.12 15.84 11.32
CA PHE A 215 14.34 16.59 11.62
C PHE A 215 14.76 16.42 13.08
N SER A 216 16.05 16.13 13.28
CA SER A 216 16.66 16.27 14.60
C SER A 216 17.02 17.73 14.82
N LEU A 217 16.43 18.34 15.84
CA LEU A 217 16.62 19.74 16.23
C LEU A 217 17.60 19.90 17.40
N THR A 218 18.23 18.82 17.82
CA THR A 218 19.09 18.76 19.01
C THR A 218 20.23 19.79 19.00
N ASN A 219 20.71 20.16 17.80
CA ASN A 219 21.83 21.09 17.67
C ASN A 219 21.42 22.57 17.72
N ILE A 220 20.12 22.86 17.62
CA ILE A 220 19.64 24.25 17.69
C ILE A 220 19.83 24.78 19.11
N ARG A 221 20.47 25.93 19.23
CA ARG A 221 20.71 26.57 20.52
C ARG A 221 19.41 26.95 21.22
N GLU A 222 19.47 27.04 22.55
CA GLU A 222 18.32 27.40 23.38
C GLU A 222 17.90 28.86 23.21
N HIS A 223 16.68 29.16 23.66
CA HIS A 223 16.20 30.54 23.75
C HIS A 223 17.10 31.36 24.68
N GLY A 224 17.45 32.58 24.27
CA GLY A 224 18.31 33.46 25.03
C GLY A 224 19.81 33.20 24.88
N ALA A 225 20.22 32.10 24.23
CA ALA A 225 21.64 31.86 23.98
C ALA A 225 22.29 32.98 23.15
N PRO A 226 23.59 33.27 23.36
CA PRO A 226 24.26 34.34 22.65
C PRO A 226 24.42 34.02 21.15
N ILE A 227 24.29 35.07 20.33
CA ILE A 227 24.63 35.06 18.91
C ILE A 227 25.75 36.10 18.70
N LYS A 228 26.88 35.69 18.10
CA LYS A 228 28.04 36.54 17.89
C LYS A 228 28.50 37.26 19.20
N LYS A 229 28.45 36.52 20.32
CA LYS A 229 28.78 37.03 21.68
C LYS A 229 27.80 38.05 22.25
N ILE A 230 26.65 38.28 21.62
CA ILE A 230 25.59 39.15 22.16
C ILE A 230 24.58 38.27 22.88
N GLU A 231 24.38 38.51 24.16
CA GLU A 231 23.45 37.73 25.01
C GLU A 231 21.99 37.97 24.63
N ASN A 232 21.14 37.01 24.96
CA ASN A 232 19.67 37.05 24.79
C ASN A 232 19.21 37.27 23.33
N GLN A 233 19.97 36.80 22.35
CA GLN A 233 19.65 36.99 20.93
C GLN A 233 18.92 35.82 20.29
N SER A 234 19.12 34.60 20.78
CA SER A 234 18.50 33.44 20.20
C SER A 234 17.01 33.37 20.51
N SER A 235 16.20 33.11 19.50
CA SER A 235 14.76 32.78 19.64
C SER A 235 14.50 31.33 20.05
N GLY A 236 15.54 30.48 20.04
CA GLY A 236 15.44 29.06 20.38
C GLY A 236 14.84 28.19 19.27
N VAL A 237 14.46 26.96 19.63
CA VAL A 237 14.02 25.93 18.70
C VAL A 237 12.57 26.11 18.23
N ILE A 238 11.70 26.71 19.03
CA ILE A 238 10.25 26.79 18.76
C ILE A 238 9.94 27.49 17.43
N PRO A 239 10.51 28.64 17.06
CA PRO A 239 10.28 29.27 15.77
C PRO A 239 10.72 28.38 14.58
N VAL A 240 11.81 27.62 14.74
CA VAL A 240 12.27 26.65 13.70
C VAL A 240 11.26 25.52 13.53
N MET A 241 10.75 24.98 14.63
CA MET A 241 9.69 23.96 14.59
C MET A 241 8.45 24.45 13.84
N LYS A 242 8.03 25.68 14.09
CA LYS A 242 6.87 26.28 13.43
C LYS A 242 7.08 26.44 11.92
N LEU A 243 8.26 26.91 11.49
CA LEU A 243 8.60 27.00 10.07
C LEU A 243 8.54 25.65 9.37
N LEU A 244 9.02 24.59 10.01
CA LEU A 244 8.96 23.23 9.47
C LEU A 244 7.53 22.71 9.42
N GLU A 245 6.73 22.91 10.46
CA GLU A 245 5.32 22.52 10.52
C GLU A 245 4.52 23.18 9.39
N ASP A 246 4.66 24.48 9.20
CA ASP A 246 4.01 25.22 8.12
C ASP A 246 4.45 24.73 6.74
N SER A 247 5.74 24.40 6.57
CA SER A 247 6.29 23.83 5.33
C SER A 247 5.71 22.46 5.01
N PHE A 248 5.57 21.59 6.00
CA PHE A 248 4.94 20.26 5.83
C PHE A 248 3.44 20.38 5.52
N SER A 249 2.74 21.27 6.20
CA SER A 249 1.32 21.51 5.93
C SER A 249 1.09 21.96 4.49
N TYR A 250 1.96 22.82 3.96
CA TYR A 250 1.91 23.27 2.57
C TYR A 250 2.17 22.12 1.58
N ALA A 251 3.26 21.38 1.77
CA ALA A 251 3.65 20.30 0.87
C ALA A 251 2.61 19.14 0.87
N ASN A 252 2.01 18.86 2.02
CA ASN A 252 0.99 17.81 2.17
C ASN A 252 -0.32 18.15 1.42
N GLN A 253 -0.58 19.41 1.14
CA GLN A 253 -1.75 19.86 0.35
C GLN A 253 -1.56 19.63 -1.15
N LEU A 254 -0.33 19.44 -1.61
CA LEU A 254 0.02 19.29 -3.03
C LEU A 254 0.28 17.82 -3.43
N GLY A 255 0.31 16.89 -2.45
CA GLY A 255 0.58 15.47 -2.64
C GLY A 255 -0.65 14.62 -2.96
#